data_eb4f368a32283ed0a68484b96d230e09
#
_entry.id   eb4f368a32283ed0a68484b96d230e09
#
_cell.length_a   1.000
_cell.length_b   1.000
_cell.length_c   1.000
_cell.angle_alpha   90.00
_cell.angle_beta   90.00
_cell.angle_gamma   90.00
#
_symmetry.space_group_name_H-M   'P 1'
#
loop_
_entity.id
_entity.type
_entity.pdbx_description
1 polymer ?
#
loop_
_entity_poly.entity_id
_entity_poly.type
_entity_poly.pdbx_seq_one_letter_code
_entity_poly.pdbx_strand_id
1 'polypeptide(L)'
;MTNPQEAIAQKFDLYACYQCGKCTGGCPVTLRSRLNIRRLVFQGMLGKDLDRLNERQELWDCTTCKTCTLRCPRDIKPMNLIIGLRSILVEEGHIPRTLIDALESVHKHGNPWGKPRNKRTDWIKELPDSLKIKDFSQGEGAEFLLFVGCTASFDPRIQEIAKALTYNLHRAGIDFGILGNEEQCCGNEIRGMGEIGLFEELRQMNIEKFETYGIKQIITSCPHGFNVLKNEYPQDNFTVAHGTQVLARCLEEGKLPFEKEIKKVVTYHDPCFLGKQNGIFDEPRALLRAIPGLTLKELDRSRERSLCCEGGGGRMWVEASSDSGPRLAEIRVKDAIELGTEILVTACPLCVLTLEDAVKTSGHEENIRVMDVMELVALALGRSTTGSAL
;
A
#
# COMPACT_ATOMS: atom_id res chain seq x y z
N MET A 1 -17.28 -24.85 -26.54
CA MET A 1 -16.12 -24.07 -26.10
C MET A 1 -16.54 -22.61 -26.15
N THR A 2 -16.66 -21.94 -25.02
CA THR A 2 -16.95 -20.51 -24.95
C THR A 2 -15.79 -19.76 -25.62
N ASN A 3 -16.13 -18.83 -26.51
CA ASN A 3 -15.16 -17.95 -27.16
C ASN A 3 -14.35 -17.23 -26.04
N PRO A 4 -13.00 -17.21 -26.04
CA PRO A 4 -12.19 -16.54 -25.04
C PRO A 4 -12.62 -15.10 -24.77
N GLN A 5 -13.21 -14.46 -25.74
CA GLN A 5 -13.71 -13.09 -25.71
C GLN A 5 -15.02 -12.96 -24.90
N GLU A 6 -15.94 -13.91 -25.02
CA GLU A 6 -17.15 -13.98 -24.17
C GLU A 6 -16.79 -14.28 -22.72
N ALA A 7 -15.73 -15.05 -22.50
CA ALA A 7 -15.25 -15.37 -21.17
C ALA A 7 -14.81 -14.15 -20.35
N ILE A 8 -14.14 -13.15 -20.97
CA ILE A 8 -13.75 -11.90 -20.31
C ILE A 8 -14.96 -11.05 -19.92
N ALA A 9 -15.92 -10.88 -20.87
CA ALA A 9 -17.12 -10.09 -20.63
C ALA A 9 -17.97 -10.68 -19.49
N GLN A 10 -18.10 -11.99 -19.42
CA GLN A 10 -18.81 -12.70 -18.35
C GLN A 10 -18.04 -12.67 -17.05
N LYS A 11 -16.74 -12.99 -17.06
CA LYS A 11 -15.88 -13.02 -15.87
C LYS A 11 -15.89 -11.69 -15.09
N PHE A 12 -16.00 -10.56 -15.79
CA PHE A 12 -15.97 -9.22 -15.18
C PHE A 12 -17.31 -8.49 -15.21
N ASP A 13 -18.41 -9.18 -15.54
CA ASP A 13 -19.78 -8.61 -15.64
C ASP A 13 -19.87 -7.34 -16.48
N LEU A 14 -19.15 -7.31 -17.63
CA LEU A 14 -19.00 -6.10 -18.42
C LEU A 14 -20.30 -5.67 -19.14
N TYR A 15 -21.24 -6.58 -19.38
CA TYR A 15 -22.49 -6.29 -20.07
C TYR A 15 -23.42 -5.33 -19.29
N ALA A 16 -23.22 -5.19 -17.99
CA ALA A 16 -23.94 -4.20 -17.18
C ALA A 16 -23.51 -2.74 -17.50
N CYS A 17 -22.43 -2.53 -18.29
CA CYS A 17 -21.88 -1.21 -18.59
C CYS A 17 -22.72 -0.44 -19.62
N TYR A 18 -23.25 0.71 -19.24
CA TYR A 18 -23.92 1.64 -20.17
C TYR A 18 -23.00 2.79 -20.63
N GLN A 19 -21.68 2.64 -20.52
CA GLN A 19 -20.69 3.54 -21.11
C GLN A 19 -20.71 5.00 -20.61
N CYS A 20 -21.10 5.26 -19.35
CA CYS A 20 -21.22 6.61 -18.78
C CYS A 20 -19.90 7.38 -18.65
N GLY A 21 -18.75 6.72 -18.71
CA GLY A 21 -17.43 7.35 -18.65
C GLY A 21 -16.91 7.76 -17.26
N LYS A 22 -17.69 7.59 -16.17
CA LYS A 22 -17.28 7.97 -14.80
C LYS A 22 -15.99 7.29 -14.33
N CYS A 23 -15.70 6.09 -14.82
CA CYS A 23 -14.46 5.35 -14.51
C CYS A 23 -13.22 6.04 -15.09
N THR A 24 -13.27 6.52 -16.34
CA THR A 24 -12.17 7.25 -16.98
C THR A 24 -12.08 8.68 -16.47
N GLY A 25 -13.19 9.44 -16.46
CA GLY A 25 -13.20 10.83 -16.02
C GLY A 25 -12.88 11.02 -14.52
N GLY A 26 -12.96 9.94 -13.72
CA GLY A 26 -12.59 9.98 -12.31
C GLY A 26 -11.23 9.36 -12.01
N CYS A 27 -10.57 8.74 -12.97
CA CYS A 27 -9.29 8.10 -12.76
C CYS A 27 -8.17 9.14 -12.61
N PRO A 28 -7.43 9.16 -11.49
CA PRO A 28 -6.35 10.14 -11.32
C PRO A 28 -5.23 9.95 -12.36
N VAL A 29 -4.98 8.72 -12.79
CA VAL A 29 -3.92 8.40 -13.76
C VAL A 29 -4.14 9.05 -15.11
N THR A 30 -5.40 9.32 -15.52
CA THR A 30 -5.71 9.97 -16.79
C THR A 30 -5.27 11.45 -16.88
N LEU A 31 -4.81 12.04 -15.78
CA LEU A 31 -4.19 13.36 -15.76
C LEU A 31 -2.85 13.38 -16.51
N ARG A 32 -2.18 12.22 -16.63
CA ARG A 32 -0.86 12.12 -17.26
C ARG A 32 -0.68 10.89 -18.18
N SER A 33 -1.70 10.04 -18.32
CA SER A 33 -1.65 8.82 -19.11
C SER A 33 -2.78 8.76 -20.12
N ARG A 34 -2.55 8.05 -21.21
CA ARG A 34 -3.58 7.73 -22.22
C ARG A 34 -4.53 6.61 -21.79
N LEU A 35 -4.41 6.10 -20.56
CA LEU A 35 -5.26 5.05 -20.02
C LEU A 35 -6.74 5.44 -20.09
N ASN A 36 -7.51 4.74 -20.92
CA ASN A 36 -8.94 4.97 -21.07
C ASN A 36 -9.74 3.75 -20.62
N ILE A 37 -10.16 3.77 -19.36
CA ILE A 37 -10.83 2.64 -18.70
C ILE A 37 -12.18 2.32 -19.37
N ARG A 38 -12.95 3.35 -19.77
CA ARG A 38 -14.22 3.16 -20.48
C ARG A 38 -14.00 2.40 -21.80
N ARG A 39 -12.95 2.76 -22.55
CA ARG A 39 -12.59 2.09 -23.80
C ARG A 39 -12.19 0.63 -23.55
N LEU A 40 -11.40 0.35 -22.52
CA LEU A 40 -11.04 -1.02 -22.16
C LEU A 40 -12.26 -1.87 -21.80
N VAL A 41 -13.20 -1.34 -21.00
CA VAL A 41 -14.46 -2.02 -20.69
C VAL A 41 -15.26 -2.30 -21.95
N PHE A 42 -15.38 -1.32 -22.86
CA PHE A 42 -16.12 -1.46 -24.12
C PHE A 42 -15.49 -2.53 -25.04
N GLN A 43 -14.18 -2.55 -25.17
CA GLN A 43 -13.45 -3.54 -25.96
C GLN A 43 -13.58 -4.93 -25.37
N GLY A 44 -13.50 -5.05 -24.02
CA GLY A 44 -13.76 -6.32 -23.33
C GLY A 44 -15.19 -6.84 -23.52
N MET A 45 -16.20 -5.95 -23.57
CA MET A 45 -17.59 -6.34 -23.89
C MET A 45 -17.75 -6.91 -25.29
N LEU A 46 -17.05 -6.32 -26.27
CA LEU A 46 -17.15 -6.72 -27.67
C LEU A 46 -16.17 -7.83 -28.05
N GLY A 47 -15.22 -8.16 -27.17
CA GLY A 47 -14.12 -9.06 -27.46
C GLY A 47 -13.25 -8.58 -28.62
N LYS A 48 -13.12 -7.28 -28.83
CA LYS A 48 -12.35 -6.68 -29.94
C LYS A 48 -11.02 -6.12 -29.46
N ASP A 49 -10.03 -6.12 -30.35
CA ASP A 49 -8.68 -5.58 -30.13
C ASP A 49 -7.94 -6.16 -28.91
N LEU A 50 -8.34 -7.35 -28.42
CA LEU A 50 -7.63 -8.03 -27.34
C LEU A 50 -6.33 -8.65 -27.84
N ASP A 51 -6.24 -8.99 -29.10
CA ASP A 51 -5.04 -9.44 -29.81
C ASP A 51 -3.94 -8.36 -29.90
N ARG A 52 -4.30 -7.09 -29.67
CA ARG A 52 -3.36 -5.95 -29.67
C ARG A 52 -3.10 -5.39 -28.28
N LEU A 53 -3.37 -6.16 -27.21
CA LEU A 53 -3.10 -5.74 -25.84
C LEU A 53 -1.63 -5.46 -25.57
N ASN A 54 -0.72 -6.19 -26.22
CA ASN A 54 0.73 -6.00 -26.13
C ASN A 54 1.22 -4.62 -26.59
N GLU A 55 0.45 -3.93 -27.43
CA GLU A 55 0.73 -2.55 -27.87
C GLU A 55 0.33 -1.50 -26.80
N ARG A 56 -0.35 -1.92 -25.72
CA ARG A 56 -0.98 -1.01 -24.74
C ARG A 56 -0.13 -0.82 -23.50
N GLN A 57 0.97 -0.10 -23.63
CA GLN A 57 1.84 0.24 -22.51
C GLN A 57 1.10 0.98 -21.39
N GLU A 58 0.03 1.74 -21.71
CA GLU A 58 -0.78 2.46 -20.75
C GLU A 58 -1.52 1.56 -19.74
N LEU A 59 -1.66 0.25 -19.99
CA LEU A 59 -2.19 -0.68 -19.00
C LEU A 59 -1.33 -0.73 -17.72
N TRP A 60 -0.02 -0.55 -17.86
CA TRP A 60 0.93 -0.55 -16.76
C TRP A 60 0.92 0.75 -15.95
N ASP A 61 0.27 1.80 -16.44
CA ASP A 61 0.08 3.05 -15.71
C ASP A 61 -0.96 2.92 -14.58
N CYS A 62 -1.85 1.91 -14.64
CA CYS A 62 -2.86 1.70 -13.62
C CYS A 62 -2.24 1.38 -12.26
N THR A 63 -2.55 2.20 -11.26
CA THR A 63 -2.08 2.05 -9.87
C THR A 63 -2.95 1.15 -9.01
N THR A 64 -3.93 0.48 -9.58
CA THR A 64 -4.91 -0.38 -8.87
C THR A 64 -5.60 0.29 -7.67
N CYS A 65 -5.78 1.62 -7.71
CA CYS A 65 -6.29 2.43 -6.59
C CYS A 65 -7.81 2.31 -6.33
N LYS A 66 -8.54 1.50 -7.10
CA LYS A 66 -10.01 1.25 -6.99
C LYS A 66 -10.92 2.46 -7.30
N THR A 67 -10.41 3.64 -7.64
CA THR A 67 -11.25 4.83 -7.89
C THR A 67 -12.30 4.57 -8.99
N CYS A 68 -11.94 3.89 -10.07
CA CYS A 68 -12.86 3.56 -11.17
C CYS A 68 -14.00 2.63 -10.73
N THR A 69 -13.72 1.69 -9.83
CA THR A 69 -14.71 0.76 -9.26
C THR A 69 -15.68 1.50 -8.34
N LEU A 70 -15.18 2.34 -7.41
CA LEU A 70 -16.02 3.12 -6.51
C LEU A 70 -16.95 4.12 -7.24
N ARG A 71 -16.53 4.59 -8.40
CA ARG A 71 -17.32 5.53 -9.22
C ARG A 71 -18.29 4.85 -10.18
N CYS A 72 -18.26 3.53 -10.28
CA CYS A 72 -19.12 2.80 -11.22
C CYS A 72 -20.55 2.69 -10.66
N PRO A 73 -21.58 3.28 -11.33
CA PRO A 73 -22.97 3.20 -10.86
C PRO A 73 -23.62 1.84 -11.17
N ARG A 74 -22.89 0.93 -11.80
CA ARG A 74 -23.34 -0.43 -12.16
C ARG A 74 -22.52 -1.52 -11.48
N ASP A 75 -21.74 -1.17 -10.47
CA ASP A 75 -20.88 -2.06 -9.67
C ASP A 75 -19.89 -2.92 -10.47
N ILE A 76 -19.65 -2.53 -11.75
CA ILE A 76 -18.56 -3.12 -12.52
C ILE A 76 -17.25 -2.85 -11.78
N LYS A 77 -16.34 -3.80 -11.85
CA LYS A 77 -15.01 -3.72 -11.23
C LYS A 77 -13.91 -3.51 -12.29
N PRO A 78 -13.78 -2.30 -12.88
CA PRO A 78 -12.84 -2.07 -13.98
C PRO A 78 -11.39 -2.28 -13.57
N MET A 79 -11.05 -2.10 -12.30
CA MET A 79 -9.72 -2.42 -11.77
C MET A 79 -9.40 -3.91 -11.94
N ASN A 80 -10.35 -4.79 -11.63
CA ASN A 80 -10.16 -6.24 -11.79
C ASN A 80 -10.01 -6.64 -13.25
N LEU A 81 -10.75 -5.96 -14.16
CA LEU A 81 -10.55 -6.14 -15.60
C LEU A 81 -9.10 -5.82 -16.00
N ILE A 82 -8.54 -4.68 -15.55
CA ILE A 82 -7.16 -4.30 -15.88
C ILE A 82 -6.16 -5.34 -15.35
N ILE A 83 -6.34 -5.84 -14.13
CA ILE A 83 -5.50 -6.91 -13.58
C ILE A 83 -5.62 -8.18 -14.44
N GLY A 84 -6.83 -8.55 -14.85
CA GLY A 84 -7.06 -9.70 -15.74
C GLY A 84 -6.43 -9.53 -17.13
N LEU A 85 -6.46 -8.32 -17.70
CA LEU A 85 -5.78 -8.04 -18.97
C LEU A 85 -4.25 -8.12 -18.81
N ARG A 86 -3.72 -7.63 -17.70
CA ARG A 86 -2.30 -7.78 -17.36
C ARG A 86 -1.89 -9.25 -17.21
N SER A 87 -2.77 -10.08 -16.61
CA SER A 87 -2.50 -11.52 -16.47
C SER A 87 -2.32 -12.20 -17.83
N ILE A 88 -3.15 -11.85 -18.80
CA ILE A 88 -2.98 -12.34 -20.17
C ILE A 88 -1.62 -11.93 -20.75
N LEU A 89 -1.24 -10.65 -20.60
CA LEU A 89 0.05 -10.16 -21.08
C LEU A 89 1.24 -10.84 -20.40
N VAL A 90 1.14 -11.13 -19.11
CA VAL A 90 2.16 -11.86 -18.36
C VAL A 90 2.31 -13.29 -18.88
N GLU A 91 1.19 -14.00 -19.06
CA GLU A 91 1.17 -15.35 -19.61
C GLU A 91 1.74 -15.44 -21.05
N GLU A 92 1.56 -14.39 -21.85
CA GLU A 92 2.11 -14.25 -23.19
C GLU A 92 3.55 -13.72 -23.24
N GLY A 93 4.14 -13.37 -22.08
CA GLY A 93 5.49 -12.81 -21.99
C GLY A 93 5.60 -11.32 -22.40
N HIS A 94 4.47 -10.63 -22.54
CA HIS A 94 4.40 -9.20 -22.93
C HIS A 94 4.39 -8.28 -21.70
N ILE A 95 5.46 -8.31 -20.92
CA ILE A 95 5.61 -7.57 -19.65
C ILE A 95 6.85 -6.68 -19.70
N PRO A 96 6.82 -5.45 -19.13
CA PRO A 96 7.99 -4.59 -19.01
C PRO A 96 9.14 -5.29 -18.28
N ARG A 97 10.37 -5.12 -18.81
CA ARG A 97 11.57 -5.79 -18.30
C ARG A 97 11.78 -5.56 -16.79
N THR A 98 11.57 -4.34 -16.33
CA THR A 98 11.73 -3.98 -14.91
C THR A 98 10.75 -4.69 -14.00
N LEU A 99 9.55 -5.07 -14.50
CA LEU A 99 8.62 -5.92 -13.77
C LEU A 99 9.10 -7.36 -13.71
N ILE A 100 9.69 -7.90 -14.79
CA ILE A 100 10.30 -9.23 -14.80
C ILE A 100 11.36 -9.32 -13.70
N ASP A 101 12.28 -8.33 -13.64
CA ASP A 101 13.34 -8.30 -12.64
C ASP A 101 12.77 -8.29 -11.20
N ALA A 102 11.67 -7.56 -10.97
CA ALA A 102 10.98 -7.56 -9.67
C ALA A 102 10.32 -8.91 -9.34
N LEU A 103 9.68 -9.55 -10.31
CA LEU A 103 9.05 -10.86 -10.15
C LEU A 103 10.09 -11.97 -9.89
N GLU A 104 11.19 -11.98 -10.65
CA GLU A 104 12.31 -12.89 -10.42
C GLU A 104 12.93 -12.69 -9.03
N SER A 105 13.06 -11.44 -8.59
CA SER A 105 13.53 -11.13 -7.26
C SER A 105 12.62 -11.69 -6.16
N VAL A 106 11.29 -11.58 -6.35
CA VAL A 106 10.33 -12.15 -5.41
C VAL A 106 10.47 -13.67 -5.34
N HIS A 107 10.53 -14.34 -6.48
CA HIS A 107 10.70 -15.80 -6.54
C HIS A 107 12.00 -16.24 -5.85
N LYS A 108 13.13 -15.55 -6.14
CA LYS A 108 14.46 -15.90 -5.61
C LYS A 108 14.66 -15.49 -4.15
N HIS A 109 14.23 -14.29 -3.77
CA HIS A 109 14.57 -13.66 -2.50
C HIS A 109 13.37 -13.42 -1.57
N GLY A 110 12.14 -13.71 -1.99
CA GLY A 110 10.92 -13.42 -1.23
C GLY A 110 10.58 -11.94 -1.10
N ASN A 111 11.18 -11.08 -1.93
CA ASN A 111 10.89 -9.63 -1.97
C ASN A 111 11.22 -9.01 -3.34
N PRO A 112 10.54 -7.92 -3.75
CA PRO A 112 10.73 -7.29 -5.07
C PRO A 112 11.93 -6.33 -5.14
N TRP A 113 12.70 -6.16 -4.06
CA TRP A 113 13.77 -5.16 -3.93
C TRP A 113 15.17 -5.69 -4.26
N GLY A 114 15.29 -6.94 -4.71
CA GLY A 114 16.58 -7.56 -5.02
C GLY A 114 17.47 -7.81 -3.79
N LYS A 115 16.90 -7.77 -2.60
CA LYS A 115 17.67 -7.89 -1.35
C LYS A 115 17.72 -9.33 -0.84
N PRO A 116 18.88 -9.81 -0.34
CA PRO A 116 19.00 -11.15 0.23
C PRO A 116 18.06 -11.34 1.43
N ARG A 117 17.43 -12.52 1.50
CA ARG A 117 16.44 -12.85 2.56
C ARG A 117 16.99 -12.69 3.98
N ASN A 118 18.26 -13.05 4.20
CA ASN A 118 18.92 -12.97 5.51
C ASN A 118 19.18 -11.52 6.00
N LYS A 119 18.85 -10.51 5.18
CA LYS A 119 18.91 -9.09 5.55
C LYS A 119 17.58 -8.52 6.01
N ARG A 120 16.50 -9.35 6.00
CA ARG A 120 15.15 -8.89 6.32
C ARG A 120 15.02 -8.36 7.74
N THR A 121 15.82 -8.84 8.66
CA THR A 121 15.81 -8.46 10.08
C THR A 121 16.89 -7.45 10.48
N ASP A 122 17.68 -6.93 9.53
CA ASP A 122 18.78 -5.99 9.86
C ASP A 122 18.30 -4.72 10.57
N TRP A 123 17.10 -4.24 10.29
CA TRP A 123 16.48 -3.08 10.95
C TRP A 123 16.29 -3.24 12.45
N ILE A 124 16.19 -4.47 12.95
CA ILE A 124 16.02 -4.76 14.39
C ILE A 124 17.29 -4.42 15.17
N LYS A 125 18.46 -4.56 14.55
CA LYS A 125 19.76 -4.29 15.20
C LYS A 125 19.92 -2.83 15.66
N GLU A 126 19.10 -1.93 15.12
CA GLU A 126 19.10 -0.52 15.49
C GLU A 126 18.07 -0.17 16.57
N LEU A 127 17.30 -1.15 17.03
CA LEU A 127 16.37 -0.97 18.13
C LEU A 127 17.11 -1.01 19.48
N PRO A 128 16.65 -0.23 20.48
CA PRO A 128 17.17 -0.35 21.85
C PRO A 128 16.95 -1.75 22.42
N ASP A 129 17.87 -2.24 23.23
CA ASP A 129 17.76 -3.56 23.90
C ASP A 129 16.50 -3.74 24.75
N SER A 130 15.90 -2.62 25.19
CA SER A 130 14.62 -2.61 25.91
C SER A 130 13.42 -2.98 25.04
N LEU A 131 13.53 -2.89 23.71
CA LEU A 131 12.49 -3.25 22.75
C LEU A 131 12.74 -4.65 22.19
N LYS A 132 12.65 -5.67 23.03
CA LYS A 132 12.74 -7.05 22.57
C LYS A 132 11.55 -7.41 21.68
N ILE A 133 11.84 -7.91 20.47
CA ILE A 133 10.85 -8.46 19.55
C ILE A 133 10.98 -9.99 19.61
N LYS A 134 9.87 -10.68 19.84
CA LYS A 134 9.78 -12.14 19.76
C LYS A 134 9.92 -12.58 18.29
N ASP A 135 10.51 -13.74 18.07
CA ASP A 135 10.66 -14.32 16.73
C ASP A 135 10.06 -15.73 16.71
N PHE A 136 8.94 -15.88 16.00
CA PHE A 136 8.26 -17.16 15.83
C PHE A 136 9.16 -18.21 15.21
N SER A 137 10.08 -17.82 14.31
CA SER A 137 11.04 -18.75 13.69
C SER A 137 12.06 -19.31 14.68
N GLN A 138 12.23 -18.67 15.83
CA GLN A 138 13.08 -19.13 16.94
C GLN A 138 12.29 -19.85 18.05
N GLY A 139 11.01 -20.14 17.80
CA GLY A 139 10.14 -20.84 18.75
C GLY A 139 9.52 -19.94 19.82
N GLU A 140 9.60 -18.63 19.69
CA GLU A 140 8.99 -17.68 20.61
C GLU A 140 7.54 -17.39 20.18
N GLY A 141 6.56 -17.67 21.05
CA GLY A 141 5.14 -17.39 20.80
C GLY A 141 4.75 -15.97 21.20
N ALA A 142 3.80 -15.38 20.47
CA ALA A 142 3.19 -14.10 20.79
C ALA A 142 1.70 -14.09 20.38
N GLU A 143 0.92 -13.14 20.92
CA GLU A 143 -0.49 -12.99 20.57
C GLU A 143 -0.68 -12.53 19.13
N PHE A 144 0.15 -11.59 18.68
CA PHE A 144 0.08 -11.04 17.34
C PHE A 144 1.34 -11.33 16.53
N LEU A 145 1.16 -11.63 15.23
CA LEU A 145 2.24 -11.49 14.27
C LEU A 145 2.30 -10.03 13.78
N LEU A 146 3.44 -9.38 13.96
CA LEU A 146 3.78 -8.17 13.21
C LEU A 146 4.33 -8.59 11.84
N PHE A 147 3.48 -8.52 10.79
CA PHE A 147 3.89 -8.72 9.41
C PHE A 147 4.54 -7.42 8.91
N VAL A 148 5.87 -7.39 8.88
CA VAL A 148 6.68 -6.19 8.62
C VAL A 148 6.52 -5.71 7.17
N GLY A 149 6.49 -6.65 6.23
CA GLY A 149 6.41 -6.38 4.80
C GLY A 149 7.78 -6.03 4.18
N CYS A 150 7.86 -6.20 2.85
CA CYS A 150 9.14 -6.12 2.14
C CYS A 150 9.77 -4.72 2.19
N THR A 151 8.98 -3.66 1.98
CA THR A 151 9.52 -2.29 1.93
C THR A 151 10.08 -1.87 3.28
N ALA A 152 9.35 -2.13 4.37
CA ALA A 152 9.78 -1.80 5.72
C ALA A 152 10.95 -2.66 6.23
N SER A 153 11.17 -3.82 5.62
CA SER A 153 12.33 -4.66 5.95
C SER A 153 13.63 -4.20 5.27
N PHE A 154 13.56 -3.61 4.07
CA PHE A 154 14.76 -3.42 3.23
C PHE A 154 15.07 -1.98 2.86
N ASP A 155 14.11 -1.07 2.90
CA ASP A 155 14.34 0.33 2.61
C ASP A 155 14.69 1.09 3.90
N PRO A 156 15.88 1.77 3.97
CA PRO A 156 16.34 2.44 5.20
C PRO A 156 15.38 3.52 5.72
N ARG A 157 14.72 4.26 4.81
CA ARG A 157 13.73 5.28 5.20
C ARG A 157 12.48 4.62 5.80
N ILE A 158 12.04 3.54 5.20
CA ILE A 158 10.80 2.86 5.62
C ILE A 158 11.02 1.97 6.84
N GLN A 159 12.23 1.53 7.11
CA GLN A 159 12.58 0.87 8.37
C GLN A 159 12.22 1.73 9.59
N GLU A 160 12.26 3.06 9.49
CA GLU A 160 11.83 3.95 10.58
C GLU A 160 10.34 3.79 10.92
N ILE A 161 9.48 3.46 9.95
CA ILE A 161 8.06 3.16 10.18
C ILE A 161 7.91 1.84 10.94
N ALA A 162 8.67 0.79 10.57
CA ALA A 162 8.67 -0.49 11.30
C ALA A 162 9.14 -0.30 12.75
N LYS A 163 10.23 0.43 12.95
CA LYS A 163 10.76 0.75 14.28
C LYS A 163 9.75 1.57 15.11
N ALA A 164 9.08 2.54 14.48
CA ALA A 164 8.05 3.35 15.13
C ALA A 164 6.84 2.50 15.54
N LEU A 165 6.33 1.65 14.64
CA LEU A 165 5.22 0.76 14.98
C LEU A 165 5.60 -0.21 16.10
N THR A 166 6.80 -0.82 16.05
CA THR A 166 7.34 -1.67 17.12
C THR A 166 7.34 -0.95 18.47
N TYR A 167 7.85 0.28 18.49
CA TYR A 167 7.86 1.12 19.68
C TYR A 167 6.44 1.40 20.19
N ASN A 168 5.52 1.78 19.30
CA ASN A 168 4.15 2.08 19.66
C ASN A 168 3.40 0.86 20.25
N LEU A 169 3.56 -0.32 19.63
CA LEU A 169 2.96 -1.56 20.12
C LEU A 169 3.50 -1.94 21.49
N HIS A 170 4.81 -1.83 21.69
CA HIS A 170 5.44 -2.08 22.98
C HIS A 170 4.91 -1.11 24.07
N ARG A 171 4.82 0.21 23.77
CA ARG A 171 4.28 1.23 24.67
C ARG A 171 2.79 1.00 24.99
N ALA A 172 2.03 0.44 24.06
CA ALA A 172 0.63 0.06 24.25
C ALA A 172 0.44 -1.27 25.00
N GLY A 173 1.52 -1.98 25.33
CA GLY A 173 1.47 -3.28 26.01
C GLY A 173 0.94 -4.42 25.15
N ILE A 174 1.08 -4.32 23.82
CA ILE A 174 0.68 -5.37 22.87
C ILE A 174 1.77 -6.44 22.79
N ASP A 175 1.39 -7.70 22.96
CA ASP A 175 2.29 -8.84 22.81
C ASP A 175 2.38 -9.26 21.34
N PHE A 176 3.54 -9.09 20.71
CA PHE A 176 3.74 -9.38 19.29
C PHE A 176 5.12 -10.00 19.01
N GLY A 177 5.19 -10.69 17.89
CA GLY A 177 6.42 -11.28 17.35
C GLY A 177 6.46 -11.11 15.84
N ILE A 178 7.58 -11.48 15.23
CA ILE A 178 7.80 -11.46 13.78
C ILE A 178 8.13 -12.87 13.26
N LEU A 179 8.08 -13.06 11.92
CA LEU A 179 8.58 -14.27 11.27
C LEU A 179 10.08 -14.21 10.92
N GLY A 180 10.76 -13.15 11.34
CA GLY A 180 12.18 -12.99 11.06
C GLY A 180 12.50 -13.09 9.56
N ASN A 181 13.54 -13.85 9.24
CA ASN A 181 13.94 -14.10 7.86
C ASN A 181 13.01 -15.06 7.08
N GLU A 182 12.04 -15.65 7.74
CA GLU A 182 11.06 -16.55 7.11
C GLU A 182 9.86 -15.82 6.51
N GLU A 183 9.66 -14.54 6.83
CA GLU A 183 8.60 -13.74 6.23
C GLU A 183 8.80 -13.62 4.72
N GLN A 184 7.73 -13.84 3.95
CA GLN A 184 7.71 -13.73 2.49
C GLN A 184 6.98 -12.46 2.04
N CYS A 185 7.12 -12.11 0.76
CA CYS A 185 6.27 -11.09 0.15
C CYS A 185 4.80 -11.45 0.34
N CYS A 186 3.95 -10.47 0.68
CA CYS A 186 2.50 -10.69 0.79
C CYS A 186 1.81 -10.92 -0.57
N GLY A 187 2.47 -10.63 -1.69
CA GLY A 187 1.94 -10.83 -3.03
C GLY A 187 1.02 -9.72 -3.58
N ASN A 188 0.72 -8.65 -2.83
CA ASN A 188 -0.22 -7.63 -3.30
C ASN A 188 0.18 -7.00 -4.65
N GLU A 189 1.43 -6.56 -4.77
CA GLU A 189 1.92 -5.97 -6.02
C GLU A 189 2.05 -7.02 -7.13
N ILE A 190 2.44 -8.25 -6.80
CA ILE A 190 2.57 -9.36 -7.73
C ILE A 190 1.21 -9.64 -8.42
N ARG A 191 0.14 -9.75 -7.62
CA ARG A 191 -1.23 -9.85 -8.12
C ARG A 191 -1.63 -8.62 -8.93
N GLY A 192 -1.30 -7.42 -8.47
CA GLY A 192 -1.56 -6.16 -9.16
C GLY A 192 -0.86 -6.04 -10.52
N MET A 193 0.31 -6.66 -10.65
CA MET A 193 1.06 -6.80 -11.91
C MET A 193 0.44 -7.83 -12.86
N GLY A 194 -0.49 -8.68 -12.40
CA GLY A 194 -1.12 -9.72 -13.19
C GLY A 194 -0.44 -11.09 -13.10
N GLU A 195 0.63 -11.22 -12.32
CA GLU A 195 1.30 -12.50 -12.10
C GLU A 195 0.55 -13.31 -11.03
N ILE A 196 -0.44 -14.06 -11.49
CA ILE A 196 -1.35 -14.79 -10.61
C ILE A 196 -0.71 -16.08 -10.10
N GLY A 197 0.11 -16.76 -10.90
CA GLY A 197 0.78 -18.00 -10.51
C GLY A 197 1.71 -17.80 -9.31
N LEU A 198 2.62 -16.84 -9.40
CA LEU A 198 3.52 -16.50 -8.31
C LEU A 198 2.77 -15.95 -7.09
N PHE A 199 1.67 -15.22 -7.29
CA PHE A 199 0.82 -14.77 -6.17
C PHE A 199 0.23 -15.96 -5.40
N GLU A 200 -0.31 -16.96 -6.09
CA GLU A 200 -0.88 -18.16 -5.45
C GLU A 200 0.20 -18.95 -4.68
N GLU A 201 1.40 -19.08 -5.24
CA GLU A 201 2.54 -19.71 -4.57
C GLU A 201 2.89 -18.98 -3.27
N LEU A 202 3.06 -17.65 -3.33
CA LEU A 202 3.36 -16.83 -2.15
C LEU A 202 2.26 -16.92 -1.09
N ARG A 203 1.00 -16.90 -1.52
CA ARG A 203 -0.16 -17.05 -0.65
C ARG A 203 -0.11 -18.36 0.11
N GLN A 204 0.13 -19.46 -0.60
CA GLN A 204 0.22 -20.78 -0.01
C GLN A 204 1.38 -20.88 1.00
N MET A 205 2.57 -20.40 0.61
CA MET A 205 3.75 -20.38 1.50
C MET A 205 3.52 -19.59 2.79
N ASN A 206 2.85 -18.42 2.71
CA ASN A 206 2.53 -17.63 3.89
C ASN A 206 1.48 -18.33 4.78
N ILE A 207 0.44 -18.95 4.18
CA ILE A 207 -0.58 -19.69 4.94
C ILE A 207 0.07 -20.86 5.71
N GLU A 208 0.93 -21.64 5.07
CA GLU A 208 1.66 -22.73 5.72
C GLU A 208 2.51 -22.24 6.90
N LYS A 209 3.14 -21.07 6.78
CA LYS A 209 3.87 -20.44 7.89
C LYS A 209 2.94 -20.00 9.02
N PHE A 210 1.81 -19.39 8.70
CA PHE A 210 0.84 -18.97 9.71
C PHE A 210 0.27 -20.18 10.47
N GLU A 211 0.00 -21.28 9.79
CA GLU A 211 -0.45 -22.53 10.40
C GLU A 211 0.63 -23.18 11.25
N THR A 212 1.86 -23.26 10.74
CA THR A 212 3.02 -23.85 11.45
C THR A 212 3.27 -23.17 12.78
N TYR A 213 3.16 -21.84 12.84
CA TYR A 213 3.38 -21.04 14.04
C TYR A 213 2.11 -20.72 14.83
N GLY A 214 0.95 -21.27 14.42
CA GLY A 214 -0.32 -21.08 15.12
C GLY A 214 -0.79 -19.61 15.13
N ILE A 215 -0.42 -18.82 14.12
CA ILE A 215 -0.75 -17.39 14.03
C ILE A 215 -2.24 -17.20 13.79
N LYS A 216 -2.89 -16.41 14.66
CA LYS A 216 -4.34 -16.11 14.60
C LYS A 216 -4.63 -14.64 14.37
N GLN A 217 -3.70 -13.75 14.71
CA GLN A 217 -3.89 -12.31 14.60
C GLN A 217 -2.65 -11.68 13.98
N ILE A 218 -2.85 -10.85 12.95
CA ILE A 218 -1.77 -10.21 12.20
C ILE A 218 -1.94 -8.70 12.26
N ILE A 219 -0.85 -7.99 12.53
CA ILE A 219 -0.74 -6.53 12.45
C ILE A 219 0.23 -6.19 11.34
N THR A 220 -0.06 -5.17 10.54
CA THR A 220 0.88 -4.61 9.56
C THR A 220 0.74 -3.10 9.42
N SER A 221 1.83 -2.38 9.12
CA SER A 221 1.80 -0.96 8.76
C SER A 221 1.59 -0.71 7.28
N CYS A 222 1.63 -1.77 6.46
CA CYS A 222 1.51 -1.63 5.01
C CYS A 222 0.07 -1.88 4.55
N PRO A 223 -0.65 -0.87 4.01
CA PRO A 223 -2.01 -1.05 3.49
C PRO A 223 -2.11 -2.06 2.34
N HIS A 224 -1.04 -2.24 1.56
CA HIS A 224 -0.97 -3.23 0.50
C HIS A 224 -0.95 -4.65 1.09
N GLY A 225 -0.10 -4.89 2.09
CA GLY A 225 -0.07 -6.14 2.85
C GLY A 225 -1.41 -6.38 3.56
N PHE A 226 -1.93 -5.38 4.27
CA PHE A 226 -3.24 -5.44 4.91
C PHE A 226 -4.35 -5.84 3.93
N ASN A 227 -4.41 -5.17 2.77
CA ASN A 227 -5.44 -5.42 1.77
C ASN A 227 -5.42 -6.86 1.25
N VAL A 228 -4.25 -7.35 0.85
CA VAL A 228 -4.14 -8.68 0.25
C VAL A 228 -4.36 -9.79 1.29
N LEU A 229 -3.77 -9.66 2.47
CA LEU A 229 -3.95 -10.61 3.57
C LEU A 229 -5.41 -10.68 4.03
N LYS A 230 -6.14 -9.56 4.02
CA LYS A 230 -7.53 -9.51 4.44
C LYS A 230 -8.52 -9.96 3.36
N ASN A 231 -8.28 -9.62 2.08
CA ASN A 231 -9.31 -9.77 1.05
C ASN A 231 -9.03 -10.89 0.04
N GLU A 232 -7.77 -11.37 -0.05
CA GLU A 232 -7.36 -12.35 -1.06
C GLU A 232 -6.82 -13.66 -0.44
N TYR A 233 -6.50 -13.64 0.87
CA TYR A 233 -6.16 -14.85 1.63
C TYR A 233 -7.42 -15.43 2.29
N PRO A 234 -7.48 -16.76 2.55
CA PRO A 234 -8.57 -17.37 3.31
C PRO A 234 -8.67 -16.75 4.72
N GLN A 235 -9.87 -16.37 5.12
CA GLN A 235 -10.09 -15.68 6.42
C GLN A 235 -10.49 -16.65 7.55
N ASP A 236 -10.55 -17.94 7.29
CA ASP A 236 -11.04 -18.92 8.26
C ASP A 236 -10.08 -19.14 9.44
N ASN A 237 -8.78 -18.88 9.24
CA ASN A 237 -7.74 -19.23 10.18
C ASN A 237 -7.12 -18.05 10.95
N PHE A 238 -7.20 -16.82 10.45
CA PHE A 238 -6.58 -15.65 11.07
C PHE A 238 -7.33 -14.35 10.75
N THR A 239 -7.08 -13.32 11.53
CA THR A 239 -7.58 -11.96 11.31
C THR A 239 -6.42 -11.00 11.07
N VAL A 240 -6.67 -9.93 10.31
CA VAL A 240 -5.65 -8.92 9.99
C VAL A 240 -6.14 -7.54 10.38
N ALA A 241 -5.30 -6.77 11.04
CA ALA A 241 -5.53 -5.37 11.36
C ALA A 241 -4.39 -4.49 10.84
N HIS A 242 -4.72 -3.30 10.36
CA HIS A 242 -3.72 -2.28 10.10
C HIS A 242 -3.25 -1.64 11.42
N GLY A 243 -1.98 -1.27 11.52
CA GLY A 243 -1.42 -0.69 12.74
C GLY A 243 -2.21 0.52 13.26
N THR A 244 -2.78 1.34 12.37
CA THR A 244 -3.65 2.47 12.78
C THR A 244 -4.93 2.03 13.47
N GLN A 245 -5.52 0.89 13.10
CA GLN A 245 -6.71 0.36 13.77
C GLN A 245 -6.38 -0.15 15.18
N VAL A 246 -5.25 -0.86 15.30
CA VAL A 246 -4.78 -1.37 16.60
C VAL A 246 -4.50 -0.21 17.54
N LEU A 247 -3.72 0.79 17.09
CA LEU A 247 -3.38 1.94 17.92
C LEU A 247 -4.58 2.84 18.22
N ALA A 248 -5.54 3.00 17.30
CA ALA A 248 -6.77 3.74 17.58
C ALA A 248 -7.59 3.07 18.69
N ARG A 249 -7.68 1.73 18.70
CA ARG A 249 -8.30 0.99 19.81
C ARG A 249 -7.54 1.17 21.12
N CYS A 250 -6.19 1.10 21.08
CA CYS A 250 -5.37 1.36 22.26
C CYS A 250 -5.56 2.79 22.79
N LEU A 251 -5.77 3.76 21.90
CA LEU A 251 -6.09 5.14 22.27
C LEU A 251 -7.44 5.23 23.02
N GLU A 252 -8.48 4.60 22.50
CA GLU A 252 -9.80 4.54 23.15
C GLU A 252 -9.74 3.85 24.51
N GLU A 253 -8.88 2.85 24.66
CA GLU A 253 -8.63 2.13 25.93
C GLU A 253 -7.70 2.88 26.90
N GLY A 254 -7.21 4.07 26.54
CA GLY A 254 -6.28 4.87 27.35
C GLY A 254 -4.86 4.27 27.47
N LYS A 255 -4.47 3.39 26.54
CA LYS A 255 -3.15 2.72 26.54
C LYS A 255 -2.08 3.48 25.77
N LEU A 256 -2.36 4.67 25.25
CA LEU A 256 -1.39 5.53 24.56
C LEU A 256 -1.15 6.83 25.35
N PRO A 257 -0.31 6.80 26.38
CA PRO A 257 0.03 7.99 27.18
C PRO A 257 0.98 8.89 26.38
N PHE A 258 0.45 9.86 25.64
CA PHE A 258 1.27 10.85 24.95
C PHE A 258 2.03 11.72 25.97
N GLU A 259 3.35 11.77 25.85
CA GLU A 259 4.28 12.45 26.76
C GLU A 259 4.79 13.76 26.16
N LYS A 260 4.76 13.89 24.83
CA LYS A 260 5.31 15.06 24.14
C LYS A 260 4.25 15.78 23.32
N GLU A 261 4.28 17.10 23.41
CA GLU A 261 3.51 17.99 22.54
C GLU A 261 4.23 18.17 21.21
N ILE A 262 3.48 18.12 20.09
CA ILE A 262 3.98 18.34 18.72
C ILE A 262 3.24 19.52 18.12
N LYS A 263 3.83 20.74 18.21
CA LYS A 263 3.23 21.99 17.69
C LYS A 263 3.45 22.12 16.20
N LYS A 264 2.71 21.34 15.40
CA LYS A 264 2.79 21.35 13.94
C LYS A 264 1.41 21.35 13.29
N VAL A 265 1.34 21.99 12.12
CA VAL A 265 0.17 21.92 11.24
C VAL A 265 0.41 20.83 10.22
N VAL A 266 -0.48 19.81 10.20
CA VAL A 266 -0.34 18.64 9.34
C VAL A 266 -1.57 18.44 8.46
N THR A 267 -1.39 17.71 7.35
CA THR A 267 -2.49 17.19 6.57
C THR A 267 -2.31 15.69 6.35
N TYR A 268 -3.40 15.00 6.03
CA TYR A 268 -3.38 13.54 5.85
C TYR A 268 -3.67 13.14 4.41
N HIS A 269 -2.74 12.41 3.81
CA HIS A 269 -2.94 11.71 2.54
C HIS A 269 -3.52 10.33 2.78
N ASP A 270 -4.76 10.10 2.36
CA ASP A 270 -5.42 8.80 2.48
C ASP A 270 -4.82 7.78 1.51
N PRO A 271 -4.13 6.73 1.99
CA PRO A 271 -3.64 5.66 1.13
C PRO A 271 -4.81 4.90 0.50
N CYS A 272 -4.75 4.69 -0.81
CA CYS A 272 -5.87 4.08 -1.53
C CYS A 272 -6.17 2.64 -1.08
N PHE A 273 -5.17 1.87 -0.70
CA PHE A 273 -5.36 0.51 -0.20
C PHE A 273 -5.91 0.47 1.23
N LEU A 274 -5.69 1.50 2.04
CA LEU A 274 -6.31 1.61 3.36
C LEU A 274 -7.74 2.13 3.26
N GLY A 275 -7.92 3.31 2.65
CA GLY A 275 -9.21 3.98 2.55
C GLY A 275 -10.13 3.39 1.49
N LYS A 276 -9.79 3.54 0.18
CA LYS A 276 -10.67 3.15 -0.92
C LYS A 276 -10.90 1.64 -1.03
N GLN A 277 -9.88 0.83 -0.73
CA GLN A 277 -10.01 -0.64 -0.77
C GLN A 277 -10.76 -1.17 0.46
N ASN A 278 -10.51 -0.59 1.65
CA ASN A 278 -10.91 -1.17 2.93
C ASN A 278 -11.77 -0.29 3.83
N GLY A 279 -12.08 0.95 3.44
CA GLY A 279 -12.99 1.85 4.19
C GLY A 279 -12.38 2.46 5.45
N ILE A 280 -11.07 2.33 5.68
CA ILE A 280 -10.38 2.83 6.87
C ILE A 280 -9.92 4.26 6.64
N PHE A 281 -10.64 5.22 7.22
CA PHE A 281 -10.41 6.66 7.07
C PHE A 281 -10.29 7.39 8.40
N ASP A 282 -10.97 6.92 9.42
CA ASP A 282 -11.15 7.65 10.68
C ASP A 282 -10.07 7.31 11.71
N GLU A 283 -9.59 6.08 11.76
CA GLU A 283 -8.59 5.63 12.72
C GLU A 283 -7.26 6.40 12.61
N PRO A 284 -6.68 6.63 11.41
CA PRO A 284 -5.49 7.48 11.29
C PRO A 284 -5.73 8.91 11.77
N ARG A 285 -6.92 9.46 11.49
CA ARG A 285 -7.31 10.81 11.91
C ARG A 285 -7.53 10.91 13.42
N ALA A 286 -8.11 9.87 14.03
CA ALA A 286 -8.28 9.80 15.49
C ALA A 286 -6.92 9.87 16.20
N LEU A 287 -5.94 9.10 15.73
CA LEU A 287 -4.57 9.15 16.25
C LEU A 287 -3.95 10.53 16.11
N LEU A 288 -4.03 11.15 14.92
CA LEU A 288 -3.45 12.46 14.69
C LEU A 288 -4.09 13.57 15.56
N ARG A 289 -5.42 13.54 15.71
CA ARG A 289 -6.14 14.52 16.55
C ARG A 289 -5.86 14.37 18.05
N ALA A 290 -5.49 13.18 18.47
CA ALA A 290 -5.18 12.90 19.88
C ALA A 290 -3.78 13.34 20.29
N ILE A 291 -2.85 13.55 19.33
CA ILE A 291 -1.50 14.03 19.64
C ILE A 291 -1.56 15.48 20.12
N PRO A 292 -1.06 15.79 21.34
CA PRO A 292 -1.10 17.13 21.89
C PRO A 292 -0.37 18.15 20.98
N GLY A 293 -0.98 19.29 20.76
CA GLY A 293 -0.41 20.40 19.97
C GLY A 293 -0.52 20.24 18.45
N LEU A 294 -0.87 19.07 17.94
CA LEU A 294 -0.97 18.81 16.50
C LEU A 294 -2.27 19.41 15.93
N THR A 295 -2.17 20.12 14.83
CA THR A 295 -3.34 20.67 14.12
C THR A 295 -3.51 19.96 12.79
N LEU A 296 -4.58 19.16 12.66
CA LEU A 296 -4.92 18.45 11.42
C LEU A 296 -5.81 19.30 10.52
N LYS A 297 -5.35 19.63 9.32
CA LYS A 297 -6.14 20.24 8.23
C LYS A 297 -6.44 19.18 7.16
N GLU A 298 -7.68 19.16 6.67
CA GLU A 298 -8.08 18.21 5.62
C GLU A 298 -7.81 18.78 4.22
N LEU A 299 -7.29 17.93 3.34
CA LEU A 299 -7.19 18.24 1.92
C LEU A 299 -8.59 18.24 1.26
N ASP A 300 -8.83 19.08 0.25
CA ASP A 300 -10.11 19.08 -0.50
C ASP A 300 -10.41 17.68 -1.09
N ARG A 301 -9.39 17.06 -1.69
CA ARG A 301 -9.47 15.68 -2.18
C ARG A 301 -9.01 14.70 -1.10
N SER A 302 -9.87 14.40 -0.13
CA SER A 302 -9.64 13.48 0.98
C SER A 302 -10.58 12.26 0.92
N ARG A 303 -10.35 11.25 1.74
CA ARG A 303 -11.15 10.03 1.88
C ARG A 303 -11.33 9.30 0.54
N GLU A 304 -12.55 8.95 0.15
CA GLU A 304 -12.86 8.26 -1.12
C GLU A 304 -12.44 9.09 -2.35
N ARG A 305 -12.36 10.41 -2.20
CA ARG A 305 -11.95 11.32 -3.26
C ARG A 305 -10.45 11.56 -3.31
N SER A 306 -9.66 10.97 -2.39
CA SER A 306 -8.22 11.20 -2.31
C SER A 306 -7.52 10.95 -3.65
N LEU A 307 -6.53 11.80 -3.96
CA LEU A 307 -5.65 11.59 -5.11
C LEU A 307 -4.69 10.42 -4.81
N CYS A 308 -4.33 9.65 -5.83
CA CYS A 308 -3.34 8.57 -5.70
C CYS A 308 -1.91 9.13 -5.62
N CYS A 309 -1.03 8.47 -4.86
CA CYS A 309 0.40 8.79 -4.83
C CYS A 309 1.23 8.14 -5.95
N GLU A 310 0.61 7.32 -6.80
CA GLU A 310 1.21 6.52 -7.88
C GLU A 310 2.04 5.30 -7.44
N GLY A 311 2.11 4.95 -6.17
CA GLY A 311 2.98 3.86 -5.69
C GLY A 311 2.47 2.43 -5.88
N GLY A 312 1.18 2.21 -6.23
CA GLY A 312 0.59 0.86 -6.32
C GLY A 312 0.55 0.27 -7.72
N GLY A 313 0.14 -1.01 -7.83
CA GLY A 313 -0.06 -1.71 -9.10
C GLY A 313 1.21 -1.94 -9.92
N GLY A 314 2.34 -2.14 -9.23
CA GLY A 314 3.65 -2.34 -9.87
C GLY A 314 4.37 -1.05 -10.30
N ARG A 315 3.78 0.13 -10.04
CA ARG A 315 4.32 1.42 -10.48
C ARG A 315 5.67 1.79 -9.88
N MET A 316 6.06 1.18 -8.77
CA MET A 316 7.41 1.35 -8.20
C MET A 316 8.52 0.78 -9.10
N TRP A 317 8.18 -0.06 -10.07
CA TRP A 317 9.12 -0.74 -10.98
C TRP A 317 8.87 -0.42 -12.46
N VAL A 318 7.90 0.42 -12.79
CA VAL A 318 7.57 0.79 -14.17
C VAL A 318 7.48 2.30 -14.31
N GLU A 319 8.18 2.85 -15.28
CA GLU A 319 8.01 4.25 -15.68
C GLU A 319 6.64 4.50 -16.31
N ALA A 320 6.16 5.72 -16.24
CA ALA A 320 4.91 6.09 -16.90
C ALA A 320 5.05 5.97 -18.42
N SER A 321 4.00 5.50 -19.09
CA SER A 321 3.96 5.39 -20.57
C SER A 321 4.00 6.74 -21.28
N SER A 322 3.77 7.84 -20.58
CA SER A 322 3.92 9.21 -21.08
C SER A 322 4.33 10.17 -19.98
N ASP A 323 5.18 11.14 -20.32
CA ASP A 323 5.64 12.22 -19.43
C ASP A 323 4.77 13.49 -19.54
N SER A 324 3.54 13.37 -19.96
CA SER A 324 2.65 14.51 -20.09
C SER A 324 2.06 14.94 -18.74
N GLY A 325 2.52 16.06 -18.22
CA GLY A 325 1.98 16.68 -16.99
C GLY A 325 2.68 16.25 -15.70
N PRO A 326 2.35 16.90 -14.56
CA PRO A 326 2.97 16.65 -13.27
C PRO A 326 2.59 15.26 -12.73
N ARG A 327 3.48 14.67 -11.96
CA ARG A 327 3.20 13.43 -11.22
C ARG A 327 2.07 13.64 -10.21
N LEU A 328 1.25 12.62 -9.98
CA LEU A 328 0.15 12.73 -9.02
C LEU A 328 0.64 13.03 -7.60
N ALA A 329 1.81 12.49 -7.24
CA ALA A 329 2.48 12.78 -5.97
C ALA A 329 2.88 14.25 -5.86
N GLU A 330 3.39 14.89 -6.94
CA GLU A 330 3.72 16.32 -6.98
C GLU A 330 2.47 17.20 -6.82
N ILE A 331 1.36 16.83 -7.48
CA ILE A 331 0.07 17.51 -7.29
C ILE A 331 -0.35 17.42 -5.81
N ARG A 332 -0.17 16.26 -5.18
CA ARG A 332 -0.53 16.06 -3.76
C ARG A 332 0.36 16.88 -2.82
N VAL A 333 1.66 16.95 -3.08
CA VAL A 333 2.61 17.80 -2.33
C VAL A 333 2.21 19.27 -2.45
N LYS A 334 1.89 19.72 -3.67
CA LYS A 334 1.42 21.09 -3.92
C LYS A 334 0.12 21.39 -3.17
N ASP A 335 -0.89 20.49 -3.22
CA ASP A 335 -2.14 20.63 -2.45
C ASP A 335 -1.86 20.84 -0.95
N ALA A 336 -0.88 20.10 -0.38
CA ALA A 336 -0.51 20.20 1.03
C ALA A 336 0.20 21.51 1.38
N ILE A 337 1.07 22.00 0.50
CA ILE A 337 1.76 23.28 0.66
C ILE A 337 0.77 24.44 0.58
N GLU A 338 -0.13 24.44 -0.41
CA GLU A 338 -1.18 25.47 -0.57
C GLU A 338 -2.13 25.52 0.63
N LEU A 339 -2.32 24.40 1.32
CA LEU A 339 -3.10 24.33 2.57
C LEU A 339 -2.34 24.95 3.77
N GLY A 340 -1.07 25.28 3.60
CA GLY A 340 -0.20 25.84 4.65
C GLY A 340 0.12 24.80 5.73
N THR A 341 0.47 23.58 5.34
CA THR A 341 0.86 22.50 6.25
C THR A 341 2.37 22.26 6.22
N GLU A 342 2.92 21.89 7.36
CA GLU A 342 4.36 21.64 7.55
C GLU A 342 4.69 20.17 7.32
N ILE A 343 3.71 19.26 7.53
CA ILE A 343 3.90 17.83 7.37
C ILE A 343 2.73 17.25 6.58
N LEU A 344 3.07 16.50 5.52
CA LEU A 344 2.15 15.64 4.78
C LEU A 344 2.23 14.24 5.38
N VAL A 345 1.20 13.86 6.15
CA VAL A 345 1.15 12.58 6.85
C VAL A 345 0.46 11.53 6.00
N THR A 346 0.92 10.29 6.06
CA THR A 346 0.25 9.14 5.45
C THR A 346 0.35 7.92 6.36
N ALA A 347 -0.26 6.79 6.00
CA ALA A 347 -0.17 5.53 6.70
C ALA A 347 0.15 4.40 5.70
N CYS A 348 1.22 4.58 4.92
CA CYS A 348 1.60 3.63 3.87
C CYS A 348 3.08 3.79 3.47
N PRO A 349 3.89 2.74 3.58
CA PRO A 349 5.29 2.74 3.14
C PRO A 349 5.51 3.25 1.72
N LEU A 350 4.73 2.76 0.75
CA LEU A 350 4.88 3.18 -0.65
C LEU A 350 4.44 4.64 -0.87
N CYS A 351 3.42 5.12 -0.14
CA CYS A 351 3.04 6.53 -0.21
C CYS A 351 4.15 7.43 0.36
N VAL A 352 4.82 7.03 1.46
CA VAL A 352 5.96 7.80 1.99
C VAL A 352 7.04 7.93 0.93
N LEU A 353 7.47 6.83 0.30
CA LEU A 353 8.50 6.86 -0.74
C LEU A 353 8.15 7.78 -1.91
N THR A 354 6.94 7.65 -2.45
CA THR A 354 6.53 8.44 -3.62
C THR A 354 6.32 9.91 -3.31
N LEU A 355 5.81 10.23 -2.12
CA LEU A 355 5.58 11.61 -1.70
C LEU A 355 6.89 12.31 -1.30
N GLU A 356 7.81 11.62 -0.61
CA GLU A 356 9.15 12.17 -0.33
C GLU A 356 9.96 12.42 -1.61
N ASP A 357 9.90 11.48 -2.56
CA ASP A 357 10.52 11.68 -3.87
C ASP A 357 9.90 12.88 -4.59
N ALA A 358 8.58 13.05 -4.55
CA ALA A 358 7.90 14.20 -5.12
C ALA A 358 8.28 15.53 -4.43
N VAL A 359 8.46 15.55 -3.11
CA VAL A 359 8.96 16.73 -2.39
C VAL A 359 10.35 17.12 -2.91
N LYS A 360 11.25 16.14 -3.07
CA LYS A 360 12.62 16.36 -3.57
C LYS A 360 12.63 16.83 -5.03
N THR A 361 11.94 16.10 -5.91
CA THR A 361 11.94 16.39 -7.34
C THR A 361 11.25 17.71 -7.71
N SER A 362 10.33 18.18 -6.85
CA SER A 362 9.67 19.50 -7.01
C SER A 362 10.34 20.64 -6.24
N GLY A 363 11.47 20.38 -5.53
CA GLY A 363 12.25 21.43 -4.83
C GLY A 363 11.56 21.98 -3.59
N HIS A 364 10.76 21.18 -2.88
CA HIS A 364 9.99 21.61 -1.72
C HIS A 364 10.49 21.08 -0.38
N GLU A 365 11.74 20.61 -0.30
CA GLU A 365 12.34 20.00 0.89
C GLU A 365 12.36 20.92 2.12
N GLU A 366 12.51 22.25 1.89
CA GLU A 366 12.45 23.26 2.94
C GLU A 366 11.03 23.65 3.37
N ASN A 367 10.01 23.27 2.60
CA ASN A 367 8.63 23.69 2.80
C ASN A 367 7.77 22.67 3.52
N ILE A 368 7.97 21.39 3.24
CA ILE A 368 7.11 20.32 3.74
C ILE A 368 7.89 19.02 3.94
N ARG A 369 7.55 18.30 5.00
CA ARG A 369 8.06 16.95 5.26
C ARG A 369 6.98 15.92 5.03
N VAL A 370 7.38 14.68 4.72
CA VAL A 370 6.48 13.51 4.66
C VAL A 370 6.76 12.63 5.86
N MET A 371 5.71 12.21 6.58
CA MET A 371 5.84 11.30 7.72
C MET A 371 4.73 10.26 7.70
N ASP A 372 5.00 9.09 8.26
CA ASP A 372 3.97 8.11 8.56
C ASP A 372 3.29 8.43 9.91
N VAL A 373 2.00 8.08 10.04
CA VAL A 373 1.25 8.21 11.31
C VAL A 373 1.99 7.51 12.45
N MET A 374 2.62 6.35 12.19
CA MET A 374 3.37 5.61 13.21
C MET A 374 4.53 6.40 13.78
N GLU A 375 5.21 7.19 12.94
CA GLU A 375 6.34 8.02 13.36
C GLU A 375 5.88 9.16 14.29
N LEU A 376 4.78 9.85 13.94
CA LEU A 376 4.22 10.93 14.79
C LEU A 376 3.71 10.39 16.13
N VAL A 377 3.02 9.24 16.13
CA VAL A 377 2.58 8.58 17.37
C VAL A 377 3.78 8.22 18.23
N ALA A 378 4.84 7.64 17.65
CA ALA A 378 6.05 7.28 18.40
C ALA A 378 6.74 8.50 19.02
N LEU A 379 6.83 9.59 18.28
CA LEU A 379 7.37 10.87 18.79
C LEU A 379 6.55 11.39 19.97
N ALA A 380 5.23 11.39 19.86
CA ALA A 380 4.33 11.83 20.93
C ALA A 380 4.40 10.91 22.17
N LEU A 381 4.66 9.61 21.98
CA LEU A 381 4.91 8.64 23.06
C LEU A 381 6.33 8.72 23.66
N GLY A 382 7.17 9.66 23.23
CA GLY A 382 8.49 9.91 23.82
C GLY A 382 9.68 9.30 23.07
N ARG A 383 9.47 8.57 21.94
CA ARG A 383 10.59 8.03 21.15
C ARG A 383 11.53 9.17 20.74
N SER A 384 12.82 8.97 21.01
CA SER A 384 13.86 9.87 20.49
C SER A 384 14.20 9.49 19.06
N THR A 385 14.35 10.48 18.19
CA THR A 385 14.82 10.24 16.80
C THR A 385 16.32 10.49 16.73
N THR A 386 17.04 9.62 16.04
CA THR A 386 18.42 9.85 15.64
C THR A 386 18.42 10.70 14.37
N GLY A 387 18.45 12.04 14.55
CA GLY A 387 18.42 13.01 13.45
C GLY A 387 17.35 14.10 13.61
N SER A 388 17.44 15.21 12.89
CA SER A 388 16.51 16.36 12.96
C SER A 388 15.09 15.97 12.49
N ALA A 389 14.29 15.40 13.38
CA ALA A 389 13.02 14.79 13.04
C ALA A 389 11.83 15.75 12.95
N LEU A 390 11.90 16.97 13.44
CA LEU A 390 10.81 17.96 13.39
C LEU A 390 11.33 19.35 13.08
#